data_bfc5443887f72e397df7c0e5fb14b8d8
#
_entry.id   bfc5443887f72e397df7c0e5fb14b8d8
#
_cell.length_a   1.000
_cell.length_b   1.000
_cell.length_c   1.000
_cell.angle_alpha   90.00
_cell.angle_beta   90.00
_cell.angle_gamma   90.00
#
_symmetry.space_group_name_H-M   'P 1'
#
loop_
_entity.id
_entity.type
_entity.pdbx_description
1 polymer ?
#
loop_
_entity_poly.entity_id
_entity_poly.type
_entity_poly.pdbx_seq_one_letter_code
_entity_poly.pdbx_strand_id
1 'polypeptide(L)'
;MKKRALVVCPGRGTYNAAELGYLQTHHAARSDLIATVDAVRVATGQVPISQLDSATKYTPSVHMTGDNASPLIYACAMADFAAIDRDRFDVVAVTGNSMGWYLALACAGILDLAGGARLVNNMGGLMHQQGAGGQIAWPIVDNDWQIQENKILFIRNLLAEAKAVSKIKIYVSIRLGGMIVLAADETGLKWLMERLPKDDRFPLRLMHHAAFHSPLLNHIVPIARAENQSSDFGRGDIPAIDGQGRIWSPGAFSRAAIYDYTLGAQLTDSYDFTRAVQVAAAEFAPDKIIVLGPGTSLGAPTIQALIASGWRGLSGKADFQARQQDAPILISMGMADQRIWAENEMVHTNKR
;
A
#
# COMPACT_ATOMS: atom_id res chain seq x y z
N MET A 1 -16.78 -13.26 -21.39
CA MET A 1 -17.07 -12.21 -20.38
C MET A 1 -15.77 -11.91 -19.65
N LYS A 2 -15.41 -10.62 -19.49
CA LYS A 2 -14.23 -10.22 -18.71
C LYS A 2 -14.38 -10.64 -17.25
N LYS A 3 -13.29 -11.00 -16.58
CA LYS A 3 -13.28 -11.25 -15.14
C LYS A 3 -13.24 -9.93 -14.38
N ARG A 4 -14.09 -9.76 -13.38
CA ARG A 4 -14.08 -8.59 -12.50
C ARG A 4 -12.85 -8.64 -11.61
N ALA A 5 -12.06 -7.58 -11.59
CA ALA A 5 -10.82 -7.52 -10.82
C ALA A 5 -10.85 -6.38 -9.80
N LEU A 6 -10.52 -6.70 -8.54
CA LEU A 6 -10.11 -5.72 -7.55
C LEU A 6 -8.60 -5.52 -7.70
N VAL A 7 -8.14 -4.29 -7.88
CA VAL A 7 -6.72 -3.96 -7.86
C VAL A 7 -6.32 -3.45 -6.48
N VAL A 8 -5.22 -3.99 -5.94
CA VAL A 8 -4.66 -3.64 -4.64
C VAL A 8 -3.26 -3.06 -4.81
N CYS A 9 -3.08 -1.81 -4.39
CA CYS A 9 -1.84 -1.06 -4.55
C CYS A 9 -0.91 -1.23 -3.34
N PRO A 10 0.40 -1.46 -3.56
CA PRO A 10 1.37 -1.64 -2.49
C PRO A 10 1.63 -0.34 -1.72
N GLY A 11 2.01 -0.50 -0.45
CA GLY A 11 2.54 0.57 0.38
C GLY A 11 4.07 0.60 0.43
N ARG A 12 4.64 1.37 1.36
CA ARG A 12 6.09 1.42 1.58
C ARG A 12 6.63 0.07 2.04
N GLY A 13 7.95 -0.15 1.78
CA GLY A 13 8.65 -1.37 2.17
C GLY A 13 8.52 -2.53 1.16
N THR A 14 7.97 -2.29 -0.02
CA THR A 14 7.80 -3.31 -1.08
C THR A 14 8.87 -3.27 -2.17
N TYR A 15 9.76 -2.27 -2.18
CA TYR A 15 10.92 -2.21 -3.07
C TYR A 15 12.19 -2.45 -2.24
N ASN A 16 12.83 -3.60 -2.42
CA ASN A 16 14.02 -4.04 -1.69
C ASN A 16 15.11 -4.51 -2.66
N ALA A 17 16.13 -5.18 -2.17
CA ALA A 17 17.22 -5.66 -3.02
C ALA A 17 16.78 -6.65 -4.13
N ALA A 18 15.73 -7.42 -3.87
CA ALA A 18 15.15 -8.35 -4.85
C ALA A 18 14.41 -7.64 -6.00
N GLU A 19 13.93 -6.43 -5.74
CA GLU A 19 13.17 -5.63 -6.71
C GLU A 19 14.06 -4.67 -7.52
N LEU A 20 15.37 -4.59 -7.25
CA LEU A 20 16.27 -3.75 -8.03
C LEU A 20 16.26 -4.15 -9.50
N GLY A 21 16.04 -3.19 -10.40
CA GLY A 21 15.89 -3.44 -11.83
C GLY A 21 14.48 -3.85 -12.26
N TYR A 22 13.47 -3.68 -11.41
CA TYR A 22 12.08 -4.08 -11.67
C TYR A 22 11.52 -3.44 -12.94
N LEU A 23 11.73 -2.14 -13.13
CA LEU A 23 11.27 -1.42 -14.32
C LEU A 23 11.94 -1.93 -15.58
N GLN A 24 13.25 -2.15 -15.52
CA GLN A 24 14.01 -2.69 -16.65
C GLN A 24 13.57 -4.12 -16.99
N THR A 25 13.36 -4.94 -15.97
CA THR A 25 13.03 -6.37 -16.13
C THR A 25 11.63 -6.58 -16.70
N HIS A 26 10.64 -5.82 -16.20
CA HIS A 26 9.23 -6.06 -16.50
C HIS A 26 8.61 -5.01 -17.43
N HIS A 27 9.17 -3.80 -17.49
CA HIS A 27 8.53 -2.63 -18.10
C HIS A 27 9.44 -1.81 -19.03
N ALA A 28 10.48 -2.40 -19.60
CA ALA A 28 11.39 -1.70 -20.51
C ALA A 28 10.67 -1.01 -21.69
N ALA A 29 9.56 -1.59 -22.16
CA ALA A 29 8.74 -1.02 -23.24
C ALA A 29 7.86 0.18 -22.81
N ARG A 30 7.81 0.55 -21.51
CA ARG A 30 7.00 1.64 -20.99
C ARG A 30 7.82 2.89 -20.67
N SER A 31 8.75 3.23 -21.57
CA SER A 31 9.69 4.35 -21.42
C SER A 31 8.98 5.68 -21.16
N ASP A 32 7.83 5.93 -21.79
CA ASP A 32 7.08 7.18 -21.66
C ASP A 32 6.49 7.36 -20.24
N LEU A 33 6.00 6.27 -19.64
CA LEU A 33 5.54 6.27 -18.24
C LEU A 33 6.72 6.57 -17.30
N ILE A 34 7.84 5.88 -17.48
CA ILE A 34 9.06 6.06 -16.68
C ILE A 34 9.56 7.51 -16.83
N ALA A 35 9.64 8.03 -18.06
CA ALA A 35 10.07 9.38 -18.34
C ALA A 35 9.16 10.45 -17.67
N THR A 36 7.85 10.21 -17.59
CA THR A 36 6.93 11.11 -16.89
C THR A 36 7.24 11.21 -15.41
N VAL A 37 7.52 10.08 -14.73
CA VAL A 37 7.89 10.08 -13.31
C VAL A 37 9.28 10.69 -13.11
N ASP A 38 10.22 10.39 -14.00
CA ASP A 38 11.56 10.98 -13.98
C ASP A 38 11.52 12.51 -14.12
N ALA A 39 10.67 13.03 -15.02
CA ALA A 39 10.52 14.47 -15.22
C ALA A 39 10.05 15.19 -13.94
N VAL A 40 9.12 14.60 -13.19
CA VAL A 40 8.67 15.16 -11.90
C VAL A 40 9.83 15.27 -10.91
N ARG A 41 10.69 14.27 -10.84
CA ARG A 41 11.83 14.25 -9.91
C ARG A 41 12.93 15.23 -10.34
N VAL A 42 13.25 15.23 -11.63
CA VAL A 42 14.25 16.15 -12.19
C VAL A 42 13.85 17.62 -11.97
N ALA A 43 12.56 17.94 -12.12
CA ALA A 43 12.04 19.29 -11.86
C ALA A 43 12.26 19.76 -10.43
N THR A 44 12.44 18.84 -9.47
CA THR A 44 12.73 19.12 -8.05
C THR A 44 14.19 18.84 -7.66
N GLY A 45 15.07 18.62 -8.65
CA GLY A 45 16.51 18.36 -8.44
C GLY A 45 16.83 17.00 -7.84
N GLN A 46 15.89 16.03 -7.93
CA GLN A 46 16.08 14.69 -7.40
C GLN A 46 16.55 13.71 -8.49
N VAL A 47 17.19 12.63 -8.04
CA VAL A 47 17.66 11.55 -8.94
C VAL A 47 16.47 10.88 -9.62
N PRO A 48 16.49 10.69 -10.97
CA PRO A 48 15.45 9.97 -11.70
C PRO A 48 15.22 8.56 -11.15
N ILE A 49 13.98 8.05 -11.19
CA ILE A 49 13.68 6.69 -10.72
C ILE A 49 14.32 5.64 -11.65
N SER A 50 14.44 5.94 -12.93
CA SER A 50 15.13 5.08 -13.89
C SER A 50 16.60 4.85 -13.50
N GLN A 51 17.28 5.89 -13.01
CA GLN A 51 18.65 5.79 -12.51
C GLN A 51 18.73 5.02 -11.20
N LEU A 52 17.75 5.20 -10.29
CA LEU A 52 17.69 4.47 -9.03
C LEU A 52 17.43 2.97 -9.29
N ASP A 53 16.47 2.64 -10.16
CA ASP A 53 16.11 1.26 -10.49
C ASP A 53 17.23 0.52 -11.24
N SER A 54 17.98 1.21 -12.11
CA SER A 54 19.09 0.64 -12.88
C SER A 54 20.44 0.64 -12.15
N ALA A 55 20.46 0.99 -10.86
CA ALA A 55 21.70 0.98 -10.08
C ALA A 55 22.33 -0.42 -10.05
N THR A 56 23.66 -0.49 -10.11
CA THR A 56 24.39 -1.76 -10.09
C THR A 56 24.29 -2.52 -8.78
N LYS A 57 23.92 -1.81 -7.70
CA LYS A 57 23.79 -2.37 -6.35
C LYS A 57 22.69 -1.67 -5.57
N TYR A 58 21.86 -2.46 -4.92
CA TYR A 58 20.90 -1.95 -3.93
C TYR A 58 21.63 -1.39 -2.69
N THR A 59 21.33 -0.15 -2.36
CA THR A 59 21.93 0.54 -1.21
C THR A 59 20.78 1.00 -0.29
N PRO A 60 20.60 0.41 0.91
CA PRO A 60 19.49 0.75 1.80
C PRO A 60 19.39 2.23 2.14
N SER A 61 20.53 2.90 2.40
CA SER A 61 20.57 4.35 2.69
C SER A 61 20.16 5.25 1.51
N VAL A 62 20.00 4.70 0.30
CA VAL A 62 19.51 5.39 -0.89
C VAL A 62 18.10 4.92 -1.24
N HIS A 63 17.91 3.61 -1.42
CA HIS A 63 16.68 3.07 -1.98
C HIS A 63 15.51 2.94 -0.98
N MET A 64 15.79 2.93 0.36
CA MET A 64 14.75 2.84 1.39
C MET A 64 14.31 4.20 1.94
N THR A 65 14.99 5.30 1.59
CA THR A 65 14.58 6.63 2.03
C THR A 65 13.21 7.00 1.47
N GLY A 66 12.45 7.81 2.21
CA GLY A 66 11.06 8.10 1.84
C GLY A 66 10.92 8.76 0.48
N ASP A 67 11.84 9.64 0.18
CA ASP A 67 11.93 10.42 -1.06
C ASP A 67 12.32 9.60 -2.30
N ASN A 68 13.00 8.44 -2.13
CA ASN A 68 13.37 7.55 -3.21
C ASN A 68 12.47 6.31 -3.30
N ALA A 69 12.20 5.64 -2.17
CA ALA A 69 11.38 4.44 -2.16
C ALA A 69 9.96 4.70 -2.67
N SER A 70 9.36 5.83 -2.26
CA SER A 70 7.97 6.11 -2.61
C SER A 70 7.75 6.27 -4.12
N PRO A 71 8.51 7.10 -4.86
CA PRO A 71 8.37 7.21 -6.32
C PRO A 71 8.83 5.95 -7.07
N LEU A 72 9.81 5.17 -6.57
CA LEU A 72 10.17 3.87 -7.14
C LEU A 72 8.98 2.91 -7.10
N ILE A 73 8.34 2.76 -5.94
CA ILE A 73 7.16 1.91 -5.78
C ILE A 73 6.01 2.42 -6.65
N TYR A 74 5.81 3.74 -6.72
CA TYR A 74 4.78 4.34 -7.57
C TYR A 74 4.99 3.98 -9.05
N ALA A 75 6.19 4.19 -9.59
CA ALA A 75 6.49 3.90 -10.98
C ALA A 75 6.30 2.42 -11.33
N CYS A 76 6.80 1.51 -10.47
CA CYS A 76 6.61 0.07 -10.65
C CYS A 76 5.11 -0.31 -10.65
N ALA A 77 4.35 0.19 -9.69
CA ALA A 77 2.93 -0.13 -9.58
C ALA A 77 2.09 0.47 -10.72
N MET A 78 2.41 1.69 -11.18
CA MET A 78 1.73 2.28 -12.34
C MET A 78 2.04 1.52 -13.62
N ALA A 79 3.27 1.07 -13.80
CA ALA A 79 3.66 0.25 -14.93
C ALA A 79 2.97 -1.12 -14.91
N ASP A 80 2.83 -1.75 -13.73
CA ASP A 80 2.03 -2.96 -13.53
C ASP A 80 0.55 -2.73 -13.87
N PHE A 81 -0.04 -1.66 -13.34
CA PHE A 81 -1.44 -1.35 -13.60
C PHE A 81 -1.72 -1.15 -15.10
N ALA A 82 -0.80 -0.48 -15.79
CA ALA A 82 -0.87 -0.30 -17.24
C ALA A 82 -0.64 -1.61 -18.02
N ALA A 83 -0.01 -2.64 -17.40
CA ALA A 83 0.23 -3.94 -18.01
C ALA A 83 -0.97 -4.91 -17.88
N ILE A 84 -1.93 -4.62 -17.00
CA ILE A 84 -3.12 -5.47 -16.83
C ILE A 84 -3.87 -5.60 -18.15
N ASP A 85 -4.12 -6.82 -18.57
CA ASP A 85 -4.90 -7.15 -19.77
C ASP A 85 -6.37 -6.73 -19.61
N ARG A 86 -6.74 -5.60 -20.21
CA ARG A 86 -8.11 -5.06 -20.15
C ARG A 86 -9.11 -5.81 -21.00
N ASP A 87 -8.67 -6.73 -21.86
CA ASP A 87 -9.58 -7.60 -22.61
C ASP A 87 -10.02 -8.79 -21.76
N ARG A 88 -9.18 -9.22 -20.83
CA ARG A 88 -9.46 -10.30 -19.87
C ARG A 88 -10.07 -9.81 -18.57
N PHE A 89 -9.68 -8.61 -18.11
CA PHE A 89 -10.09 -8.07 -16.80
C PHE A 89 -10.85 -6.75 -16.93
N ASP A 90 -11.96 -6.68 -16.20
CA ASP A 90 -12.68 -5.45 -15.89
C ASP A 90 -12.28 -5.02 -14.47
N VAL A 91 -11.52 -3.94 -14.33
CA VAL A 91 -11.13 -3.42 -13.01
C VAL A 91 -12.30 -2.66 -12.42
N VAL A 92 -12.99 -3.30 -11.49
CA VAL A 92 -14.24 -2.81 -10.89
C VAL A 92 -14.02 -1.90 -9.69
N ALA A 93 -12.86 -2.00 -9.04
CA ALA A 93 -12.49 -1.16 -7.91
C ALA A 93 -10.97 -1.18 -7.70
N VAL A 94 -10.46 -0.16 -7.03
CA VAL A 94 -9.06 -0.07 -6.60
C VAL A 94 -8.99 0.27 -5.11
N THR A 95 -7.99 -0.25 -4.43
CA THR A 95 -7.63 0.12 -3.05
C THR A 95 -6.13 0.00 -2.86
N GLY A 96 -5.60 0.36 -1.70
CA GLY A 96 -4.18 0.21 -1.41
C GLY A 96 -3.89 0.30 0.08
N ASN A 97 -2.69 -0.09 0.48
CA ASN A 97 -2.25 0.00 1.86
C ASN A 97 -1.43 1.27 2.11
N SER A 98 -1.87 2.13 3.03
CA SER A 98 -1.08 3.31 3.45
C SER A 98 -0.75 4.22 2.25
N MET A 99 0.54 4.35 1.87
CA MET A 99 0.96 5.05 0.65
C MET A 99 0.27 4.50 -0.61
N GLY A 100 -0.13 3.23 -0.61
CA GLY A 100 -0.90 2.61 -1.69
C GLY A 100 -2.23 3.32 -1.99
N TRP A 101 -2.75 4.14 -1.07
CA TRP A 101 -3.87 5.02 -1.34
C TRP A 101 -3.55 6.05 -2.44
N TYR A 102 -2.36 6.65 -2.41
CA TYR A 102 -1.94 7.60 -3.46
C TYR A 102 -1.83 6.92 -4.83
N LEU A 103 -1.35 5.68 -4.84
CA LEU A 103 -1.30 4.85 -6.04
C LEU A 103 -2.71 4.51 -6.54
N ALA A 104 -3.62 4.16 -5.62
CA ALA A 104 -5.02 3.89 -5.94
C ALA A 104 -5.73 5.10 -6.55
N LEU A 105 -5.42 6.32 -6.12
CA LEU A 105 -5.93 7.55 -6.74
C LEU A 105 -5.51 7.67 -8.21
N ALA A 106 -4.27 7.34 -8.54
CA ALA A 106 -3.79 7.35 -9.92
C ALA A 106 -4.40 6.19 -10.75
N CYS A 107 -4.46 4.98 -10.18
CA CYS A 107 -5.14 3.84 -10.83
C CYS A 107 -6.64 4.11 -11.09
N ALA A 108 -7.28 4.88 -10.20
CA ALA A 108 -8.68 5.27 -10.34
C ALA A 108 -8.93 6.40 -11.36
N GLY A 109 -7.87 7.02 -11.90
CA GLY A 109 -7.98 8.20 -12.76
C GLY A 109 -8.39 9.48 -12.00
N ILE A 110 -8.30 9.47 -10.66
CA ILE A 110 -8.53 10.65 -9.82
C ILE A 110 -7.34 11.60 -9.90
N LEU A 111 -6.14 11.06 -9.99
CA LEU A 111 -4.91 11.76 -10.36
C LEU A 111 -4.43 11.25 -11.71
N ASP A 112 -3.92 12.11 -12.56
CA ASP A 112 -3.15 11.66 -13.72
C ASP A 112 -1.77 11.11 -13.29
N LEU A 113 -1.04 10.50 -14.20
CA LEU A 113 0.25 9.88 -13.90
C LEU A 113 1.24 10.88 -13.28
N ALA A 114 1.33 12.08 -13.81
CA ALA A 114 2.22 13.11 -13.31
C ALA A 114 1.75 13.69 -11.97
N GLY A 115 0.46 13.89 -11.78
CA GLY A 115 -0.16 14.34 -10.51
C GLY A 115 0.06 13.33 -9.38
N GLY A 116 -0.13 12.05 -9.67
CA GLY A 116 0.18 10.98 -8.73
C GLY A 116 1.67 10.90 -8.38
N ALA A 117 2.54 11.05 -9.38
CA ALA A 117 3.98 11.12 -9.17
C ALA A 117 4.38 12.32 -8.28
N ARG A 118 3.81 13.52 -8.54
CA ARG A 118 4.04 14.70 -7.68
C ARG A 118 3.60 14.45 -6.25
N LEU A 119 2.37 13.95 -6.04
CA LEU A 119 1.85 13.67 -4.71
C LEU A 119 2.76 12.69 -3.95
N VAL A 120 3.12 11.57 -4.58
CA VAL A 120 3.96 10.54 -3.95
C VAL A 120 5.37 11.07 -3.66
N ASN A 121 5.93 11.87 -4.57
CA ASN A 121 7.25 12.48 -4.41
C ASN A 121 7.27 13.50 -3.26
N ASN A 122 6.30 14.42 -3.22
CA ASN A 122 6.18 15.43 -2.17
C ASN A 122 5.97 14.76 -0.80
N MET A 123 5.01 13.83 -0.71
CA MET A 123 4.73 13.14 0.55
C MET A 123 5.89 12.25 1.00
N GLY A 124 6.60 11.59 0.08
CA GLY A 124 7.79 10.79 0.37
C GLY A 124 8.92 11.64 0.94
N GLY A 125 9.20 12.78 0.33
CA GLY A 125 10.19 13.75 0.79
C GLY A 125 9.84 14.36 2.14
N LEU A 126 8.58 14.82 2.30
CA LEU A 126 8.09 15.42 3.53
C LEU A 126 8.18 14.44 4.72
N MET A 127 7.77 13.20 4.53
CA MET A 127 7.85 12.17 5.56
C MET A 127 9.30 11.76 5.89
N HIS A 128 10.20 11.82 4.92
CA HIS A 128 11.63 11.59 5.16
C HIS A 128 12.26 12.69 6.00
N GLN A 129 11.89 13.93 5.74
CA GLN A 129 12.51 15.11 6.40
C GLN A 129 11.90 15.40 7.77
N GLN A 130 10.59 15.21 7.95
CA GLN A 130 9.84 15.70 9.10
C GLN A 130 9.05 14.61 9.83
N GLY A 131 9.09 13.38 9.37
CA GLY A 131 8.43 12.25 10.03
C GLY A 131 9.02 12.00 11.40
N ALA A 132 8.17 11.85 12.42
CA ALA A 132 8.55 11.59 13.81
C ALA A 132 8.08 10.22 14.28
N GLY A 133 8.78 9.64 15.27
CA GLY A 133 8.44 8.34 15.85
C GLY A 133 8.67 7.17 14.89
N GLY A 134 7.88 6.11 15.04
CA GLY A 134 8.01 4.92 14.19
C GLY A 134 6.82 3.99 14.32
N GLN A 135 6.96 2.82 13.69
CA GLN A 135 5.93 1.78 13.66
C GLN A 135 6.48 0.42 14.06
N ILE A 136 5.64 -0.38 14.73
CA ILE A 136 5.90 -1.78 15.07
C ILE A 136 4.74 -2.62 14.54
N ALA A 137 5.05 -3.68 13.79
CA ALA A 137 4.09 -4.67 13.35
C ALA A 137 4.07 -5.87 14.30
N TRP A 138 2.87 -6.39 14.57
CA TRP A 138 2.67 -7.57 15.41
C TRP A 138 1.50 -8.43 14.89
N PRO A 139 1.65 -9.80 14.83
CA PRO A 139 0.63 -10.69 14.28
C PRO A 139 -0.50 -10.92 15.27
N ILE A 140 -1.74 -10.90 14.76
CA ILE A 140 -2.97 -11.16 15.53
C ILE A 140 -3.70 -12.43 15.06
N VAL A 141 -3.07 -13.22 14.20
CA VAL A 141 -3.59 -14.49 13.70
C VAL A 141 -2.75 -15.67 14.20
N ASP A 142 -3.29 -16.87 14.04
CA ASP A 142 -2.55 -18.13 14.16
C ASP A 142 -1.93 -18.57 12.82
N ASN A 143 -1.41 -19.80 12.79
CA ASN A 143 -0.75 -20.38 11.62
C ASN A 143 -1.70 -20.63 10.43
N ASP A 144 -3.00 -20.81 10.68
CA ASP A 144 -4.03 -20.95 9.63
C ASP A 144 -4.74 -19.62 9.32
N TRP A 145 -4.14 -18.52 9.72
CA TRP A 145 -4.61 -17.14 9.48
C TRP A 145 -5.96 -16.80 10.13
N GLN A 146 -6.33 -17.53 11.21
CA GLN A 146 -7.52 -17.20 12.00
C GLN A 146 -7.19 -16.09 13.02
N ILE A 147 -8.05 -15.09 13.09
CA ILE A 147 -7.93 -14.00 14.06
C ILE A 147 -8.02 -14.58 15.48
N GLN A 148 -7.06 -14.19 16.32
CA GLN A 148 -6.98 -14.61 17.72
C GLN A 148 -7.53 -13.52 18.64
N GLU A 149 -8.73 -13.72 19.18
CA GLU A 149 -9.40 -12.74 20.05
C GLU A 149 -8.60 -12.37 21.30
N ASN A 150 -7.85 -13.31 21.87
CA ASN A 150 -6.95 -13.06 22.98
C ASN A 150 -5.82 -12.07 22.60
N LYS A 151 -5.29 -12.15 21.38
CA LYS A 151 -4.29 -11.20 20.87
C LYS A 151 -4.91 -9.80 20.66
N ILE A 152 -6.13 -9.72 20.15
CA ILE A 152 -6.88 -8.46 20.03
C ILE A 152 -7.12 -7.82 21.40
N LEU A 153 -7.58 -8.62 22.37
CA LEU A 153 -7.82 -8.16 23.73
C LEU A 153 -6.53 -7.69 24.40
N PHE A 154 -5.42 -8.42 24.20
CA PHE A 154 -4.10 -8.03 24.70
C PHE A 154 -3.70 -6.64 24.16
N ILE A 155 -3.79 -6.39 22.85
CA ILE A 155 -3.48 -5.08 22.27
C ILE A 155 -4.38 -3.99 22.83
N ARG A 156 -5.68 -4.26 22.99
CA ARG A 156 -6.63 -3.29 23.58
C ARG A 156 -6.22 -2.90 25.01
N ASN A 157 -5.87 -3.87 25.85
CA ASN A 157 -5.42 -3.64 27.20
C ASN A 157 -4.08 -2.88 27.25
N LEU A 158 -3.15 -3.25 26.36
CA LEU A 158 -1.85 -2.58 26.21
C LEU A 158 -2.02 -1.09 25.87
N LEU A 159 -2.93 -0.76 24.95
CA LEU A 159 -3.24 0.62 24.57
C LEU A 159 -3.91 1.39 25.74
N ALA A 160 -4.78 0.74 26.51
CA ALA A 160 -5.40 1.33 27.70
C ALA A 160 -4.36 1.63 28.78
N GLU A 161 -3.43 0.70 29.04
CA GLU A 161 -2.30 0.89 29.96
C GLU A 161 -1.42 2.07 29.50
N ALA A 162 -1.04 2.12 28.23
CA ALA A 162 -0.23 3.21 27.68
C ALA A 162 -0.91 4.57 27.85
N LYS A 163 -2.24 4.64 27.64
CA LYS A 163 -3.03 5.87 27.79
C LYS A 163 -3.06 6.38 29.24
N ALA A 164 -2.96 5.49 30.22
CA ALA A 164 -2.88 5.86 31.64
C ALA A 164 -1.53 6.49 32.02
N VAL A 165 -0.49 6.32 31.19
CA VAL A 165 0.84 6.86 31.40
C VAL A 165 1.04 8.06 30.50
N SER A 166 1.00 9.27 31.04
CA SER A 166 1.00 10.54 30.28
C SER A 166 2.18 10.75 29.31
N LYS A 167 3.30 10.04 29.53
CA LYS A 167 4.53 10.15 28.71
C LYS A 167 4.58 9.16 27.54
N ILE A 168 3.61 8.24 27.40
CA ILE A 168 3.62 7.19 26.39
C ILE A 168 2.55 7.52 25.35
N LYS A 169 2.96 7.69 24.10
CA LYS A 169 2.06 7.98 22.98
C LYS A 169 2.08 6.81 22.01
N ILE A 170 1.03 5.99 22.03
CA ILE A 170 0.86 4.82 21.16
C ILE A 170 -0.52 4.86 20.54
N TYR A 171 -0.58 4.53 19.26
CA TYR A 171 -1.82 4.52 18.47
C TYR A 171 -1.86 3.27 17.58
N VAL A 172 -3.06 2.80 17.26
CA VAL A 172 -3.22 1.86 16.13
C VAL A 172 -2.97 2.64 14.85
N SER A 173 -1.93 2.27 14.14
CA SER A 173 -1.57 2.87 12.86
C SER A 173 -2.30 2.21 11.71
N ILE A 174 -2.12 0.89 11.52
CA ILE A 174 -2.73 0.15 10.42
C ILE A 174 -3.34 -1.15 10.94
N ARG A 175 -4.57 -1.47 10.48
CA ARG A 175 -5.13 -2.82 10.51
C ARG A 175 -4.82 -3.49 9.19
N LEU A 176 -3.94 -4.49 9.21
CA LEU A 176 -3.33 -5.05 8.00
C LEU A 176 -3.56 -6.56 7.92
N GLY A 177 -4.77 -6.97 7.58
CA GLY A 177 -5.14 -8.39 7.55
C GLY A 177 -4.92 -9.07 8.90
N GLY A 178 -4.02 -10.03 8.94
CA GLY A 178 -3.62 -10.74 10.16
C GLY A 178 -2.60 -10.02 11.04
N MET A 179 -2.32 -8.75 10.79
CA MET A 179 -1.37 -7.95 11.58
C MET A 179 -2.00 -6.66 12.08
N ILE A 180 -1.52 -6.19 13.22
CA ILE A 180 -1.73 -4.83 13.68
C ILE A 180 -0.40 -4.08 13.62
N VAL A 181 -0.44 -2.84 13.10
CA VAL A 181 0.71 -1.94 13.13
C VAL A 181 0.41 -0.84 14.14
N LEU A 182 1.32 -0.68 15.10
CA LEU A 182 1.25 0.33 16.14
C LEU A 182 2.21 1.47 15.82
N ALA A 183 1.73 2.71 15.88
CA ALA A 183 2.54 3.92 15.77
C ALA A 183 2.85 4.46 17.16
N ALA A 184 4.09 4.93 17.38
CA ALA A 184 4.48 5.52 18.64
C ALA A 184 5.64 6.51 18.48
N ASP A 185 5.82 7.37 19.47
CA ASP A 185 7.08 8.11 19.67
C ASP A 185 8.20 7.16 20.16
N GLU A 186 9.43 7.62 20.26
CA GLU A 186 10.57 6.77 20.63
C GLU A 186 10.41 6.14 22.04
N THR A 187 9.75 6.83 22.96
CA THR A 187 9.44 6.28 24.30
C THR A 187 8.42 5.16 24.19
N GLY A 188 7.36 5.36 23.41
CA GLY A 188 6.34 4.36 23.17
C GLY A 188 6.88 3.15 22.39
N LEU A 189 7.79 3.35 21.43
CA LEU A 189 8.43 2.24 20.69
C LEU A 189 9.24 1.33 21.62
N LYS A 190 10.04 1.90 22.52
CA LYS A 190 10.79 1.14 23.54
C LYS A 190 9.84 0.37 24.44
N TRP A 191 8.81 1.06 24.95
CA TRP A 191 7.80 0.48 25.82
C TRP A 191 7.05 -0.69 25.18
N LEU A 192 6.71 -0.59 23.89
CA LEU A 192 6.10 -1.67 23.10
C LEU A 192 7.03 -2.86 22.92
N MET A 193 8.29 -2.61 22.55
CA MET A 193 9.27 -3.68 22.33
C MET A 193 9.55 -4.51 23.59
N GLU A 194 9.37 -3.93 24.79
CA GLU A 194 9.53 -4.62 26.08
C GLU A 194 8.29 -5.46 26.45
N ARG A 195 7.09 -5.09 25.96
CA ARG A 195 5.81 -5.67 26.40
C ARG A 195 5.14 -6.59 25.39
N LEU A 196 5.38 -6.36 24.11
CA LEU A 196 4.81 -7.23 23.07
C LEU A 196 5.47 -8.62 23.15
N PRO A 197 4.68 -9.70 23.23
CA PRO A 197 5.21 -11.05 23.20
C PRO A 197 6.05 -11.31 21.95
N LYS A 198 7.18 -11.98 22.15
CA LYS A 198 8.02 -12.41 21.03
C LYS A 198 7.40 -13.61 20.35
N ASP A 199 7.29 -13.54 19.00
CA ASP A 199 6.76 -14.59 18.15
C ASP A 199 7.54 -14.55 16.81
N ASP A 200 8.48 -15.49 16.63
CA ASP A 200 9.45 -15.50 15.53
C ASP A 200 10.20 -14.15 15.43
N ARG A 201 10.05 -13.45 14.29
CA ARG A 201 10.66 -12.13 14.03
C ARG A 201 9.90 -10.96 14.66
N PHE A 202 8.76 -11.21 15.28
CA PHE A 202 7.92 -10.17 15.88
C PHE A 202 8.17 -10.01 17.39
N PRO A 203 7.96 -8.81 17.94
CA PRO A 203 7.52 -7.57 17.30
C PRO A 203 8.56 -7.03 16.32
N LEU A 204 8.11 -6.57 15.14
CA LEU A 204 8.98 -6.08 14.08
C LEU A 204 8.93 -4.55 14.00
N ARG A 205 10.00 -3.86 14.36
CA ARG A 205 10.13 -2.42 14.09
C ARG A 205 10.34 -2.19 12.59
N LEU A 206 9.49 -1.36 11.99
CA LEU A 206 9.57 -1.04 10.57
C LEU A 206 10.63 0.05 10.37
N MET A 207 11.67 -0.30 9.60
CA MET A 207 12.80 0.59 9.36
C MET A 207 12.41 1.74 8.43
N HIS A 208 12.94 2.94 8.68
CA HIS A 208 12.64 4.15 7.91
C HIS A 208 11.14 4.54 7.85
N HIS A 209 10.36 4.09 8.84
CA HIS A 209 8.96 4.49 9.01
C HIS A 209 8.84 5.52 10.15
N ALA A 210 8.07 6.58 9.90
CA ALA A 210 7.58 7.47 10.95
C ALA A 210 6.33 6.87 11.62
N ALA A 211 5.78 7.56 12.61
CA ALA A 211 4.53 7.17 13.27
C ALA A 211 3.30 7.47 12.38
N PHE A 212 3.27 6.89 11.15
CA PHE A 212 2.23 7.10 10.16
C PHE A 212 0.85 6.75 10.71
N HIS A 213 -0.19 7.40 10.15
CA HIS A 213 -1.60 7.18 10.50
C HIS A 213 -1.85 7.35 12.00
N SER A 214 -1.28 8.42 12.55
CA SER A 214 -1.46 8.76 13.96
C SER A 214 -1.42 10.28 14.19
N PRO A 215 -2.00 10.78 15.30
CA PRO A 215 -1.94 12.21 15.66
C PRO A 215 -0.53 12.77 15.86
N LEU A 216 0.49 11.92 15.95
CA LEU A 216 1.89 12.33 16.02
C LEU A 216 2.35 13.07 14.75
N LEU A 217 1.63 12.92 13.64
CA LEU A 217 1.91 13.57 12.37
C LEU A 217 0.98 14.77 12.07
N ASN A 218 0.20 15.27 13.04
CA ASN A 218 -0.67 16.43 12.82
C ASN A 218 0.06 17.65 12.26
N HIS A 219 1.32 17.83 12.63
CA HIS A 219 2.16 18.94 12.15
C HIS A 219 2.49 18.87 10.65
N ILE A 220 2.38 17.67 10.04
CA ILE A 220 2.62 17.44 8.61
C ILE A 220 1.46 17.96 7.74
N VAL A 221 0.22 17.92 8.25
CA VAL A 221 -0.98 18.25 7.47
C VAL A 221 -0.93 19.63 6.80
N PRO A 222 -0.61 20.72 7.47
CA PRO A 222 -0.55 22.04 6.82
C PRO A 222 0.53 22.13 5.75
N ILE A 223 1.66 21.43 5.93
CA ILE A 223 2.77 21.42 4.97
C ILE A 223 2.36 20.59 3.75
N ALA A 224 1.82 19.40 3.97
CA ALA A 224 1.33 18.54 2.89
C ALA A 224 0.29 19.25 2.01
N ARG A 225 -0.61 20.03 2.62
CA ARG A 225 -1.61 20.84 1.88
C ARG A 225 -1.00 21.99 1.12
N ALA A 226 0.05 22.61 1.61
CA ALA A 226 0.76 23.69 0.92
C ALA A 226 1.54 23.18 -0.30
N GLU A 227 2.07 21.97 -0.26
CA GLU A 227 2.87 21.37 -1.32
C GLU A 227 2.05 20.64 -2.41
N ASN A 228 0.76 20.40 -2.18
CA ASN A 228 -0.08 19.68 -3.12
C ASN A 228 -1.37 20.46 -3.42
N GLN A 229 -1.78 20.49 -4.69
CA GLN A 229 -2.92 21.30 -5.12
C GLN A 229 -4.19 20.45 -5.27
N SER A 230 -5.31 20.98 -4.78
CA SER A 230 -6.62 20.32 -4.95
C SER A 230 -7.06 20.24 -6.42
N SER A 231 -6.54 21.14 -7.29
CA SER A 231 -6.79 21.13 -8.73
C SER A 231 -6.30 19.87 -9.44
N ASP A 232 -5.31 19.17 -8.87
CA ASP A 232 -4.77 17.92 -9.43
C ASP A 232 -5.75 16.75 -9.31
N PHE A 233 -6.74 16.83 -8.39
CA PHE A 233 -7.72 15.77 -8.18
C PHE A 233 -8.90 15.88 -9.14
N GLY A 234 -9.10 14.87 -9.98
CA GLY A 234 -10.18 14.74 -10.94
C GLY A 234 -11.40 14.00 -10.40
N ARG A 235 -12.25 13.52 -11.33
CA ARG A 235 -13.49 12.80 -11.02
C ARG A 235 -13.33 11.30 -10.86
N GLY A 236 -12.22 10.75 -11.41
CA GLY A 236 -11.96 9.32 -11.47
C GLY A 236 -12.84 8.58 -12.50
N ASP A 237 -12.38 7.39 -12.87
CA ASP A 237 -13.05 6.46 -13.80
C ASP A 237 -13.38 5.13 -13.11
N ILE A 238 -12.65 4.77 -12.05
CA ILE A 238 -12.81 3.54 -11.29
C ILE A 238 -13.10 3.89 -9.82
N PRO A 239 -14.04 3.22 -9.15
CA PRO A 239 -14.25 3.38 -7.72
C PRO A 239 -12.98 3.10 -6.91
N ALA A 240 -12.63 4.02 -5.99
CA ALA A 240 -11.52 3.86 -5.05
C ALA A 240 -12.03 3.66 -3.62
N ILE A 241 -11.42 2.76 -2.86
CA ILE A 241 -11.78 2.49 -1.47
C ILE A 241 -10.61 2.93 -0.58
N ASP A 242 -10.87 3.81 0.36
CA ASP A 242 -9.87 4.38 1.26
C ASP A 242 -9.66 3.55 2.52
N GLY A 243 -8.71 3.97 3.37
CA GLY A 243 -8.35 3.33 4.62
C GLY A 243 -9.39 3.45 5.74
N GLN A 244 -10.53 4.10 5.50
CA GLN A 244 -11.68 4.08 6.38
C GLN A 244 -12.81 3.19 5.85
N GLY A 245 -12.59 2.57 4.66
CA GLY A 245 -13.59 1.78 3.95
C GLY A 245 -14.63 2.62 3.23
N ARG A 246 -14.38 3.92 3.01
CA ARG A 246 -15.27 4.77 2.22
C ARG A 246 -15.06 4.52 0.74
N ILE A 247 -16.15 4.41 -0.01
CA ILE A 247 -16.14 4.28 -1.47
C ILE A 247 -16.19 5.67 -2.11
N TRP A 248 -15.22 5.96 -2.95
CA TRP A 248 -15.14 7.16 -3.77
C TRP A 248 -15.54 6.78 -5.21
N SER A 249 -16.85 6.81 -5.46
CA SER A 249 -17.40 6.46 -6.79
C SER A 249 -17.16 7.59 -7.79
N PRO A 250 -16.79 7.28 -9.05
CA PRO A 250 -16.57 8.27 -10.08
C PRO A 250 -17.70 9.29 -10.20
N GLY A 251 -17.36 10.57 -10.15
CA GLY A 251 -18.32 11.67 -10.23
C GLY A 251 -19.25 11.88 -9.03
N ALA A 252 -19.19 11.04 -7.98
CA ALA A 252 -20.06 11.10 -6.79
C ALA A 252 -19.42 11.76 -5.57
N PHE A 253 -18.26 12.37 -5.71
CA PHE A 253 -17.56 13.11 -4.66
C PHE A 253 -17.07 14.47 -5.14
N SER A 254 -16.90 15.41 -4.21
CA SER A 254 -16.25 16.67 -4.53
C SER A 254 -14.72 16.53 -4.49
N ARG A 255 -14.04 17.28 -5.35
CA ARG A 255 -12.58 17.37 -5.38
C ARG A 255 -12.02 17.78 -4.01
N ALA A 256 -12.65 18.73 -3.33
CA ALA A 256 -12.26 19.16 -2.01
C ALA A 256 -12.33 18.02 -0.97
N ALA A 257 -13.38 17.20 -1.00
CA ALA A 257 -13.57 16.13 -0.03
C ALA A 257 -12.46 15.06 -0.11
N ILE A 258 -12.07 14.64 -1.33
CA ILE A 258 -11.03 13.62 -1.50
C ILE A 258 -9.64 14.20 -1.22
N TYR A 259 -9.39 15.47 -1.57
CA TYR A 259 -8.18 16.20 -1.20
C TYR A 259 -8.05 16.31 0.32
N ASP A 260 -9.12 16.74 1.01
CA ASP A 260 -9.13 16.88 2.47
C ASP A 260 -8.92 15.56 3.20
N TYR A 261 -9.52 14.47 2.70
CA TYR A 261 -9.23 13.14 3.23
C TYR A 261 -7.77 12.76 3.01
N THR A 262 -7.27 12.87 1.78
CA THR A 262 -5.92 12.43 1.38
C THR A 262 -4.82 13.15 2.12
N LEU A 263 -4.96 14.46 2.34
CA LEU A 263 -3.97 15.31 3.03
C LEU A 263 -4.41 15.71 4.45
N GLY A 264 -5.27 14.92 5.05
CA GLY A 264 -5.78 15.09 6.40
C GLY A 264 -5.90 13.75 7.12
N ALA A 265 -7.11 13.20 7.20
CA ALA A 265 -7.40 11.98 7.95
C ALA A 265 -6.55 10.77 7.50
N GLN A 266 -6.23 10.65 6.23
CA GLN A 266 -5.34 9.59 5.73
C GLN A 266 -3.95 9.63 6.40
N LEU A 267 -3.45 10.82 6.77
CA LEU A 267 -2.14 10.98 7.40
C LEU A 267 -2.17 10.73 8.90
N THR A 268 -3.27 11.11 9.57
CA THR A 268 -3.34 11.26 11.03
C THR A 268 -4.24 10.27 11.74
N ASP A 269 -5.14 9.61 11.01
CA ASP A 269 -6.07 8.64 11.55
C ASP A 269 -5.67 7.21 11.21
N SER A 270 -6.05 6.25 12.04
CA SER A 270 -5.79 4.83 11.81
C SER A 270 -6.27 4.39 10.42
N TYR A 271 -5.40 3.73 9.66
CA TYR A 271 -5.67 3.19 8.34
C TYR A 271 -6.17 1.73 8.45
N ASP A 272 -7.40 1.46 8.06
CA ASP A 272 -7.95 0.10 8.10
C ASP A 272 -7.93 -0.55 6.69
N PHE A 273 -6.77 -1.10 6.31
CA PHE A 273 -6.62 -1.84 5.07
C PHE A 273 -7.52 -3.09 5.04
N THR A 274 -7.69 -3.75 6.18
CA THR A 274 -8.58 -4.92 6.30
C THR A 274 -9.99 -4.55 5.86
N ARG A 275 -10.53 -3.46 6.41
CA ARG A 275 -11.87 -2.96 6.06
C ARG A 275 -11.95 -2.53 4.60
N ALA A 276 -10.93 -1.85 4.09
CA ALA A 276 -10.90 -1.41 2.68
C ALA A 276 -11.02 -2.59 1.71
N VAL A 277 -10.28 -3.68 1.96
CA VAL A 277 -10.36 -4.92 1.16
C VAL A 277 -11.73 -5.59 1.31
N GLN A 278 -12.26 -5.68 2.54
CA GLN A 278 -13.57 -6.30 2.79
C GLN A 278 -14.71 -5.54 2.11
N VAL A 279 -14.72 -4.20 2.21
CA VAL A 279 -15.69 -3.35 1.51
C VAL A 279 -15.58 -3.52 0.00
N ALA A 280 -14.36 -3.49 -0.55
CA ALA A 280 -14.15 -3.70 -1.97
C ALA A 280 -14.67 -5.05 -2.45
N ALA A 281 -14.43 -6.11 -1.68
CA ALA A 281 -14.87 -7.46 -2.00
C ALA A 281 -16.39 -7.63 -1.89
N ALA A 282 -17.03 -7.02 -0.90
CA ALA A 282 -18.47 -7.10 -0.68
C ALA A 282 -19.27 -6.30 -1.73
N GLU A 283 -18.85 -5.04 -1.98
CA GLU A 283 -19.61 -4.13 -2.84
C GLU A 283 -19.37 -4.38 -4.34
N PHE A 284 -18.17 -4.81 -4.70
CA PHE A 284 -17.80 -4.98 -6.11
C PHE A 284 -17.69 -6.44 -6.56
N ALA A 285 -17.85 -7.41 -5.68
CA ALA A 285 -17.89 -8.84 -5.98
C ALA A 285 -16.83 -9.28 -7.04
N PRO A 286 -15.52 -9.02 -6.83
CA PRO A 286 -14.49 -9.32 -7.81
C PRO A 286 -14.34 -10.84 -8.00
N ASP A 287 -14.02 -11.28 -9.23
CA ASP A 287 -13.64 -12.67 -9.52
C ASP A 287 -12.18 -12.91 -9.18
N LYS A 288 -11.34 -11.90 -9.35
CA LYS A 288 -9.90 -11.92 -9.12
C LYS A 288 -9.46 -10.71 -8.32
N ILE A 289 -8.38 -10.89 -7.57
CA ILE A 289 -7.69 -9.81 -6.87
C ILE A 289 -6.30 -9.71 -7.47
N ILE A 290 -5.97 -8.55 -8.04
CA ILE A 290 -4.66 -8.27 -8.62
C ILE A 290 -3.91 -7.36 -7.65
N VAL A 291 -2.86 -7.88 -7.04
CA VAL A 291 -1.95 -7.11 -6.19
C VAL A 291 -0.80 -6.62 -7.06
N LEU A 292 -0.69 -5.30 -7.21
CA LEU A 292 0.42 -4.71 -7.98
C LEU A 292 1.75 -4.92 -7.24
N GLY A 293 2.82 -5.04 -8.01
CA GLY A 293 4.17 -4.94 -7.47
C GLY A 293 4.59 -3.47 -7.20
N PRO A 294 5.81 -3.24 -6.80
CA PRO A 294 6.87 -4.24 -6.57
C PRO A 294 6.67 -5.04 -5.28
N GLY A 295 7.38 -6.15 -5.19
CA GLY A 295 7.35 -7.04 -4.01
C GLY A 295 6.06 -7.83 -3.84
N THR A 296 6.01 -8.66 -2.79
CA THR A 296 4.93 -9.67 -2.60
C THR A 296 4.25 -9.57 -1.24
N SER A 297 4.64 -8.61 -0.39
CA SER A 297 4.27 -8.58 1.03
C SER A 297 2.78 -8.32 1.29
N LEU A 298 2.02 -7.80 0.30
CA LEU A 298 0.63 -7.43 0.49
C LEU A 298 -0.36 -8.55 0.15
N GLY A 299 0.09 -9.63 -0.49
CA GLY A 299 -0.77 -10.78 -0.85
C GLY A 299 -1.40 -11.45 0.38
N ALA A 300 -0.58 -11.85 1.35
CA ALA A 300 -1.06 -12.49 2.58
C ALA A 300 -2.02 -11.61 3.39
N PRO A 301 -1.73 -10.33 3.70
CA PRO A 301 -2.68 -9.43 4.37
C PRO A 301 -4.02 -9.29 3.64
N THR A 302 -4.00 -9.25 2.31
CA THR A 302 -5.23 -9.18 1.49
C THR A 302 -6.10 -10.41 1.69
N ILE A 303 -5.51 -11.61 1.61
CA ILE A 303 -6.26 -12.86 1.81
C ILE A 303 -6.71 -13.03 3.27
N GLN A 304 -5.89 -12.64 4.24
CA GLN A 304 -6.28 -12.66 5.66
C GLN A 304 -7.49 -11.75 5.94
N ALA A 305 -7.56 -10.59 5.28
CA ALA A 305 -8.74 -9.72 5.37
C ALA A 305 -10.00 -10.40 4.82
N LEU A 306 -9.89 -11.15 3.74
CA LEU A 306 -11.00 -11.89 3.12
C LEU A 306 -11.41 -13.12 3.94
N ILE A 307 -10.46 -13.85 4.52
CA ILE A 307 -10.73 -14.96 5.44
C ILE A 307 -11.51 -14.44 6.65
N ALA A 308 -11.08 -13.34 7.25
CA ALA A 308 -11.74 -12.74 8.40
C ALA A 308 -13.20 -12.33 8.14
N SER A 309 -13.59 -12.10 6.87
CA SER A 309 -14.98 -11.82 6.47
C SER A 309 -15.71 -13.05 5.92
N GLY A 310 -15.07 -14.23 5.83
CA GLY A 310 -15.64 -15.43 5.21
C GLY A 310 -15.97 -15.25 3.73
N TRP A 311 -15.26 -14.35 3.03
CA TRP A 311 -15.54 -14.02 1.64
C TRP A 311 -15.49 -15.28 0.75
N ARG A 312 -16.59 -15.52 0.01
CA ARG A 312 -16.77 -16.72 -0.82
C ARG A 312 -16.50 -18.05 -0.08
N GLY A 313 -16.73 -18.07 1.24
CA GLY A 313 -16.51 -19.23 2.08
C GLY A 313 -15.03 -19.55 2.32
N LEU A 314 -14.11 -18.60 2.14
CA LEU A 314 -12.72 -18.78 2.56
C LEU A 314 -12.64 -18.98 4.06
N SER A 315 -12.06 -20.11 4.49
CA SER A 315 -12.06 -20.55 5.88
C SER A 315 -10.68 -20.52 6.54
N GLY A 316 -9.59 -20.41 5.78
CA GLY A 316 -8.23 -20.38 6.34
C GLY A 316 -7.13 -20.41 5.27
N LYS A 317 -5.88 -20.46 5.73
CA LYS A 317 -4.71 -20.52 4.86
C LYS A 317 -4.69 -21.76 3.98
N ALA A 318 -4.98 -22.92 4.56
CA ALA A 318 -4.97 -24.18 3.84
C ALA A 318 -6.04 -24.21 2.74
N ASP A 319 -7.26 -23.74 3.01
CA ASP A 319 -8.34 -23.60 2.03
C ASP A 319 -7.95 -22.61 0.91
N PHE A 320 -7.38 -21.46 1.25
CA PHE A 320 -6.88 -20.52 0.24
C PHE A 320 -5.83 -21.17 -0.66
N GLN A 321 -4.84 -21.87 -0.09
CA GLN A 321 -3.77 -22.50 -0.86
C GLN A 321 -4.31 -23.56 -1.83
N ALA A 322 -5.26 -24.39 -1.42
CA ALA A 322 -5.90 -25.36 -2.28
C ALA A 322 -6.63 -24.68 -3.46
N ARG A 323 -7.47 -23.66 -3.17
CA ARG A 323 -8.19 -22.93 -4.23
C ARG A 323 -7.24 -22.15 -5.16
N GLN A 324 -6.11 -21.66 -4.64
CA GLN A 324 -5.13 -20.93 -5.43
C GLN A 324 -4.43 -21.81 -6.46
N GLN A 325 -4.28 -23.12 -6.19
CA GLN A 325 -3.74 -24.10 -7.15
C GLN A 325 -4.72 -24.42 -8.28
N ASP A 326 -5.99 -24.60 -7.97
CA ASP A 326 -7.02 -25.00 -8.95
C ASP A 326 -7.49 -23.82 -9.80
N ALA A 327 -7.82 -22.71 -9.15
CA ALA A 327 -8.36 -21.50 -9.79
C ALA A 327 -7.89 -20.24 -9.06
N PRO A 328 -6.70 -19.72 -9.39
CA PRO A 328 -6.10 -18.61 -8.66
C PRO A 328 -7.08 -17.45 -8.39
N ILE A 329 -7.28 -17.13 -7.12
CA ILE A 329 -8.11 -16.00 -6.68
C ILE A 329 -7.29 -14.72 -6.68
N LEU A 330 -6.04 -14.82 -6.18
CA LEU A 330 -5.11 -13.72 -6.08
C LEU A 330 -4.02 -13.86 -7.12
N ILE A 331 -3.72 -12.74 -7.80
CA ILE A 331 -2.63 -12.60 -8.76
C ILE A 331 -1.68 -11.54 -8.22
N SER A 332 -0.47 -11.93 -7.82
CA SER A 332 0.57 -11.00 -7.36
C SER A 332 1.49 -10.66 -8.52
N MET A 333 1.48 -9.41 -8.97
CA MET A 333 2.36 -8.97 -10.06
C MET A 333 3.82 -8.82 -9.62
N GLY A 334 4.11 -8.82 -8.32
CA GLY A 334 5.46 -8.97 -7.79
C GLY A 334 6.05 -10.38 -7.90
N MET A 335 5.22 -11.40 -8.27
CA MET A 335 5.65 -12.77 -8.48
C MET A 335 5.71 -13.06 -9.98
N ALA A 336 6.89 -13.40 -10.49
CA ALA A 336 7.11 -13.58 -11.93
C ALA A 336 6.23 -14.67 -12.57
N ASP A 337 5.95 -15.75 -11.84
CA ASP A 337 5.09 -16.86 -12.26
C ASP A 337 3.60 -16.49 -12.28
N GLN A 338 3.16 -15.55 -11.46
CA GLN A 338 1.77 -15.09 -11.41
C GLN A 338 1.51 -13.87 -12.31
N ARG A 339 2.51 -13.03 -12.51
CA ARG A 339 2.43 -11.82 -13.35
C ARG A 339 1.82 -12.10 -14.73
N ILE A 340 2.23 -13.17 -15.37
CA ILE A 340 1.76 -13.60 -16.70
C ILE A 340 0.23 -13.82 -16.75
N TRP A 341 -0.40 -14.08 -15.61
CA TRP A 341 -1.86 -14.26 -15.54
C TRP A 341 -2.62 -12.93 -15.58
N ALA A 342 -1.98 -11.81 -15.26
CA ALA A 342 -2.57 -10.48 -15.31
C ALA A 342 -2.24 -9.74 -16.60
N GLU A 343 -1.08 -10.00 -17.21
CA GLU A 343 -0.55 -9.26 -18.36
C GLU A 343 -1.11 -9.74 -19.70
N ASN A 344 -1.06 -8.87 -20.70
CA ASN A 344 -1.38 -9.21 -22.08
C ASN A 344 -0.23 -10.03 -22.69
N GLU A 345 -0.55 -11.13 -23.39
CA GLU A 345 0.43 -12.04 -24.03
C GLU A 345 1.36 -11.33 -25.03
N MET A 346 0.94 -10.21 -25.62
CA MET A 346 1.77 -9.46 -26.57
C MET A 346 3.03 -8.83 -25.96
N VAL A 347 3.11 -8.69 -24.61
CA VAL A 347 4.29 -8.14 -23.92
C VAL A 347 5.44 -9.16 -23.86
N HIS A 348 5.14 -10.46 -24.02
CA HIS A 348 6.13 -11.53 -23.89
C HIS A 348 6.77 -12.00 -25.22
N THR A 349 6.20 -11.61 -26.37
CA THR A 349 6.69 -12.06 -27.68
C THR A 349 7.99 -11.40 -28.15
N ASN A 350 8.47 -10.35 -27.47
CA ASN A 350 9.76 -9.69 -27.80
C ASN A 350 10.99 -10.25 -27.05
N LYS A 351 10.85 -11.39 -26.36
CA LYS A 351 11.96 -12.02 -25.60
C LYS A 351 12.39 -13.37 -26.20
N ARG A 352 12.14 -13.63 -27.50
CA ARG A 352 12.72 -14.80 -28.22
C ARG A 352 13.76 -14.38 -29.21
#